data_bbe736eb7b5bd4876464d134f737f6c5
#
_entry.id   bbe736eb7b5bd4876464d134f737f6c5
#
_cell.length_a   1.000
_cell.length_b   1.000
_cell.length_c   1.000
_cell.angle_alpha   90.00
_cell.angle_beta   90.00
_cell.angle_gamma   90.00
#
_symmetry.space_group_name_H-M   'P 1'
#
loop_
_entity.id
_entity.type
_entity.pdbx_description
1 polymer ?
#
loop_
_entity_poly.entity_id
_entity_poly.type
_entity_poly.pdbx_seq_one_letter_code
_entity_poly.pdbx_strand_id
1 'polypeptide(L)'
;TGELALAEADAMDLLTEDYISLGPLHGIPYGLKDLFDTKDIETAWGAEPYQNRLPLEDAEIVKRLRAAGAVLLGKTAVGALAYNDIWYGGRTKNPWNLNEGSSGSSAGSASATAAGLCGFAIGTETLGSITSPSERCGTTGLRPTFGRVSRSGCMALCWSLDKVGPICRCVEDTGLILSIINGYDENDHFSINAPFNFDSEKTTDDLKIGYIPDTFGADTTELDKDILRIVSDLGFDLQAVELDNLPYSSLINILHAEAAASFEDLTLSNKDDTLAWQANEAWPNSFRKARFLSAVDHVQLDRLRYLVMKAMDDLFKDIDILIGPFDVGPMLVASNFSGHPC
;
A
#
# COMPACT_ATOMS: atom_id res chain seq x y z
N THR A 1 -9.49 -19.36 8.65
CA THR A 1 -10.53 -18.68 7.83
C THR A 1 -11.29 -19.60 6.89
N GLY A 2 -10.80 -20.83 6.60
CA GLY A 2 -11.40 -21.72 5.59
C GLY A 2 -12.91 -21.97 5.80
N GLU A 3 -13.32 -22.31 7.01
CA GLU A 3 -14.77 -22.53 7.31
C GLU A 3 -15.59 -21.25 7.14
N LEU A 4 -15.06 -20.10 7.58
CA LEU A 4 -15.72 -18.81 7.39
C LEU A 4 -15.85 -18.47 5.90
N ALA A 5 -14.79 -18.66 5.13
CA ALA A 5 -14.79 -18.38 3.68
C ALA A 5 -15.84 -19.24 2.94
N LEU A 6 -15.95 -20.51 3.30
CA LEU A 6 -16.99 -21.38 2.74
C LEU A 6 -18.40 -20.92 3.14
N ALA A 7 -18.61 -20.55 4.41
CA ALA A 7 -19.90 -20.04 4.86
C ALA A 7 -20.27 -18.70 4.21
N GLU A 8 -19.31 -17.80 3.99
CA GLU A 8 -19.53 -16.55 3.24
C GLU A 8 -19.86 -16.85 1.76
N ALA A 9 -19.16 -17.81 1.13
CA ALA A 9 -19.44 -18.23 -0.24
C ALA A 9 -20.85 -18.85 -0.37
N ASP A 10 -21.21 -19.78 0.51
CA ASP A 10 -22.54 -20.39 0.53
C ASP A 10 -23.66 -19.32 0.69
N ALA A 11 -23.41 -18.28 1.51
CA ALA A 11 -24.35 -17.18 1.65
C ALA A 11 -24.50 -16.37 0.36
N MET A 12 -23.41 -16.17 -0.41
CA MET A 12 -23.48 -15.51 -1.71
C MET A 12 -24.21 -16.37 -2.76
N ASP A 13 -23.99 -17.69 -2.74
CA ASP A 13 -24.69 -18.61 -3.63
C ASP A 13 -26.21 -18.58 -3.38
N LEU A 14 -26.67 -18.59 -2.12
CA LEU A 14 -28.08 -18.48 -1.77
C LEU A 14 -28.70 -17.17 -2.29
N LEU A 15 -28.00 -16.04 -2.17
CA LEU A 15 -28.45 -14.76 -2.73
C LEU A 15 -28.55 -14.82 -4.25
N THR A 16 -27.61 -15.49 -4.91
CA THR A 16 -27.62 -15.68 -6.37
C THR A 16 -28.82 -16.54 -6.81
N GLU A 17 -29.15 -17.60 -6.07
CA GLU A 17 -30.34 -18.42 -6.33
C GLU A 17 -31.64 -17.59 -6.23
N ASP A 18 -31.67 -16.60 -5.34
CA ASP A 18 -32.79 -15.65 -5.20
C ASP A 18 -32.71 -14.46 -6.19
N TYR A 19 -31.79 -14.49 -7.17
CA TYR A 19 -31.54 -13.39 -8.12
C TYR A 19 -31.10 -12.08 -7.48
N ILE A 20 -30.44 -12.13 -6.32
CA ILE A 20 -29.91 -10.97 -5.61
C ILE A 20 -28.39 -10.89 -5.83
N SER A 21 -27.91 -9.73 -6.26
CA SER A 21 -26.47 -9.42 -6.33
C SER A 21 -26.14 -8.21 -5.48
N LEU A 22 -25.07 -8.30 -4.69
CA LEU A 22 -24.55 -7.20 -3.87
C LEU A 22 -23.61 -6.27 -4.64
N GLY A 23 -23.39 -6.54 -5.93
CA GLY A 23 -22.55 -5.73 -6.80
C GLY A 23 -21.39 -6.52 -7.42
N PRO A 24 -20.39 -5.84 -7.97
CA PRO A 24 -19.35 -6.46 -8.79
C PRO A 24 -18.38 -7.37 -8.02
N LEU A 25 -18.35 -7.30 -6.69
CA LEU A 25 -17.54 -8.20 -5.86
C LEU A 25 -18.33 -9.35 -5.23
N HIS A 26 -19.61 -9.52 -5.62
CA HIS A 26 -20.45 -10.60 -5.11
C HIS A 26 -19.84 -11.99 -5.36
N GLY A 27 -19.47 -12.71 -4.28
CA GLY A 27 -18.83 -14.01 -4.33
C GLY A 27 -17.33 -13.99 -4.71
N ILE A 28 -16.73 -12.82 -4.92
CA ILE A 28 -15.32 -12.74 -5.32
C ILE A 28 -14.39 -12.94 -4.12
N PRO A 29 -13.49 -13.94 -4.17
CA PRO A 29 -12.58 -14.25 -3.08
C PRO A 29 -11.39 -13.27 -3.03
N TYR A 30 -11.05 -12.79 -1.80
CA TYR A 30 -9.92 -11.88 -1.61
C TYR A 30 -9.01 -12.26 -0.45
N GLY A 31 -7.76 -11.79 -0.53
CA GLY A 31 -6.76 -11.84 0.55
C GLY A 31 -6.66 -10.51 1.29
N LEU A 32 -6.47 -10.56 2.61
CA LEU A 32 -6.40 -9.36 3.44
C LEU A 32 -5.07 -9.30 4.19
N LYS A 33 -4.28 -8.26 3.95
CA LYS A 33 -3.02 -8.05 4.68
C LYS A 33 -3.22 -8.11 6.19
N ASP A 34 -2.35 -8.79 6.89
CA ASP A 34 -2.47 -9.06 8.33
C ASP A 34 -2.18 -7.85 9.24
N LEU A 35 -2.51 -6.65 8.76
CA LEU A 35 -2.56 -5.40 9.54
C LEU A 35 -3.99 -4.98 9.87
N PHE A 36 -4.99 -5.53 9.18
CA PHE A 36 -6.39 -5.16 9.35
C PHE A 36 -7.07 -6.04 10.39
N ASP A 37 -7.62 -5.42 11.39
CA ASP A 37 -8.43 -6.10 12.39
C ASP A 37 -9.61 -6.81 11.73
N THR A 38 -9.73 -8.08 12.04
CA THR A 38 -10.81 -8.93 11.56
C THR A 38 -11.38 -9.64 12.78
N LYS A 39 -12.63 -9.40 13.06
CA LYS A 39 -13.30 -9.89 14.28
C LYS A 39 -13.11 -11.40 14.42
N ASP A 40 -12.68 -11.82 15.61
CA ASP A 40 -12.48 -13.23 16.00
C ASP A 40 -11.46 -14.01 15.12
N ILE A 41 -10.70 -13.30 14.27
CA ILE A 41 -9.62 -13.89 13.46
C ILE A 41 -8.29 -13.31 13.91
N GLU A 42 -7.31 -14.18 14.15
CA GLU A 42 -5.96 -13.78 14.55
C GLU A 42 -5.39 -12.73 13.59
N THR A 43 -4.92 -11.62 14.16
CA THR A 43 -4.34 -10.49 13.43
C THR A 43 -3.05 -10.09 14.15
N ALA A 44 -1.93 -10.64 13.70
CA ALA A 44 -0.65 -10.64 14.42
C ALA A 44 0.35 -9.59 13.93
N TRP A 45 0.02 -8.81 12.89
CA TRP A 45 0.90 -7.79 12.32
C TRP A 45 2.26 -8.32 11.85
N GLY A 46 2.33 -9.64 11.57
CA GLY A 46 3.55 -10.33 11.19
C GLY A 46 4.61 -10.44 12.30
N ALA A 47 4.30 -10.07 13.53
CA ALA A 47 5.24 -9.89 14.62
C ALA A 47 4.93 -10.79 15.83
N GLU A 48 5.97 -11.43 16.38
CA GLU A 48 5.89 -12.40 17.47
C GLU A 48 5.14 -11.87 18.71
N PRO A 49 5.34 -10.62 19.16
CA PRO A 49 4.63 -10.08 20.33
C PRO A 49 3.11 -10.01 20.19
N TYR A 50 2.61 -10.06 18.97
CA TYR A 50 1.19 -9.91 18.65
C TYR A 50 0.53 -11.21 18.15
N GLN A 51 1.25 -12.34 18.13
CA GLN A 51 0.66 -13.64 17.88
C GLN A 51 -0.49 -13.89 18.88
N ASN A 52 -1.54 -14.54 18.42
CA ASN A 52 -2.78 -14.81 19.17
C ASN A 52 -3.62 -13.55 19.51
N ARG A 53 -3.34 -12.39 18.91
CA ARG A 53 -4.17 -11.22 19.06
C ARG A 53 -5.47 -11.41 18.27
N LEU A 54 -6.60 -11.40 18.98
CA LEU A 54 -7.95 -11.53 18.41
C LEU A 54 -8.67 -10.16 18.49
N PRO A 55 -8.89 -9.47 17.37
CA PRO A 55 -9.68 -8.24 17.35
C PRO A 55 -11.15 -8.49 17.73
N LEU A 56 -11.75 -7.51 18.42
CA LEU A 56 -13.14 -7.56 18.83
C LEU A 56 -14.11 -7.05 17.75
N GLU A 57 -13.58 -6.32 16.78
CA GLU A 57 -14.32 -5.69 15.68
C GLU A 57 -13.59 -5.84 14.35
N ASP A 58 -14.32 -5.73 13.26
CA ASP A 58 -13.76 -5.63 11.92
C ASP A 58 -13.26 -4.23 11.62
N ALA A 59 -12.13 -4.12 10.94
CA ALA A 59 -11.69 -2.89 10.30
C ALA A 59 -12.73 -2.41 9.27
N GLU A 60 -12.79 -1.10 9.03
CA GLU A 60 -13.75 -0.51 8.08
C GLU A 60 -13.65 -1.12 6.68
N ILE A 61 -12.44 -1.41 6.21
CA ILE A 61 -12.21 -2.06 4.93
C ILE A 61 -12.88 -3.44 4.84
N VAL A 62 -12.88 -4.21 5.93
CA VAL A 62 -13.53 -5.53 6.01
C VAL A 62 -15.04 -5.38 5.92
N LYS A 63 -15.60 -4.39 6.63
CA LYS A 63 -17.04 -4.09 6.60
C LYS A 63 -17.49 -3.73 5.18
N ARG A 64 -16.76 -2.85 4.49
CA ARG A 64 -17.09 -2.43 3.10
C ARG A 64 -17.01 -3.59 2.11
N LEU A 65 -15.96 -4.38 2.15
CA LEU A 65 -15.81 -5.53 1.26
C LEU A 65 -16.87 -6.60 1.52
N ARG A 66 -17.20 -6.89 2.79
CA ARG A 66 -18.28 -7.81 3.14
C ARG A 66 -19.64 -7.29 2.67
N ALA A 67 -19.92 -6.00 2.82
CA ALA A 67 -21.16 -5.38 2.32
C ALA A 67 -21.29 -5.45 0.80
N ALA A 68 -20.17 -5.49 0.07
CA ALA A 68 -20.12 -5.70 -1.38
C ALA A 68 -20.16 -7.17 -1.79
N GLY A 69 -20.27 -8.11 -0.84
CA GLY A 69 -20.36 -9.54 -1.09
C GLY A 69 -19.03 -10.23 -1.37
N ALA A 70 -17.89 -9.58 -1.13
CA ALA A 70 -16.58 -10.21 -1.27
C ALA A 70 -16.33 -11.25 -0.16
N VAL A 71 -15.70 -12.38 -0.52
CA VAL A 71 -15.43 -13.51 0.38
C VAL A 71 -14.00 -13.44 0.90
N LEU A 72 -13.83 -13.38 2.23
CA LEU A 72 -12.51 -13.36 2.85
C LEU A 72 -11.88 -14.75 2.90
N LEU A 73 -10.93 -15.04 1.99
CA LEU A 73 -10.19 -16.30 2.00
C LEU A 73 -9.26 -16.44 3.20
N GLY A 74 -8.58 -15.34 3.57
CA GLY A 74 -7.65 -15.37 4.69
C GLY A 74 -6.80 -14.13 4.83
N LYS A 75 -6.03 -14.13 5.94
CA LYS A 75 -5.04 -13.10 6.21
C LYS A 75 -3.77 -13.42 5.41
N THR A 76 -3.21 -12.43 4.74
CA THR A 76 -1.98 -12.58 3.97
C THR A 76 -0.78 -12.10 4.76
N ALA A 77 0.35 -12.80 4.64
CA ALA A 77 1.58 -12.48 5.35
C ALA A 77 2.01 -11.03 5.13
N VAL A 78 2.47 -10.42 6.20
CA VAL A 78 2.99 -9.05 6.22
C VAL A 78 4.38 -9.06 6.84
N GLY A 79 5.32 -8.33 6.29
CA GLY A 79 6.61 -8.11 6.97
C GLY A 79 6.37 -7.46 8.33
N ALA A 80 7.04 -7.97 9.37
CA ALA A 80 6.77 -7.63 10.76
C ALA A 80 6.63 -6.12 10.97
N LEU A 81 5.50 -5.69 11.54
CA LEU A 81 5.14 -4.30 11.78
C LEU A 81 5.26 -3.42 10.51
N ALA A 82 4.78 -3.96 9.39
CA ALA A 82 4.76 -3.30 8.08
C ALA A 82 6.15 -2.97 7.49
N TYR A 83 7.14 -3.83 7.69
CA TYR A 83 8.46 -3.64 7.11
C TYR A 83 9.00 -4.92 6.44
N ASN A 84 9.44 -4.79 5.16
CA ASN A 84 10.04 -5.88 4.38
C ASN A 84 9.09 -7.09 4.23
N ASP A 85 9.61 -8.28 3.96
CA ASP A 85 8.91 -9.54 3.73
C ASP A 85 9.21 -10.63 4.78
N ILE A 86 9.88 -10.24 5.88
CA ILE A 86 10.25 -11.12 6.99
C ILE A 86 9.23 -10.98 8.11
N TRP A 87 8.68 -12.10 8.57
CA TRP A 87 7.68 -12.19 9.62
C TRP A 87 7.91 -13.44 10.47
N TYR A 88 7.17 -13.64 11.56
CA TYR A 88 7.36 -14.80 12.46
C TYR A 88 7.23 -16.16 11.75
N GLY A 89 6.55 -16.26 10.61
CA GLY A 89 6.45 -17.47 9.79
C GLY A 89 7.59 -17.64 8.79
N GLY A 90 8.61 -16.76 8.81
CA GLY A 90 9.76 -16.79 7.91
C GLY A 90 9.76 -15.65 6.89
N ARG A 91 10.13 -15.94 5.66
CA ARG A 91 10.17 -14.96 4.55
C ARG A 91 9.16 -15.30 3.48
N THR A 92 8.29 -14.36 3.14
CA THR A 92 7.36 -14.49 2.00
C THR A 92 8.15 -14.51 0.69
N LYS A 93 7.80 -15.42 -0.20
CA LYS A 93 8.54 -15.66 -1.45
C LYS A 93 7.89 -15.00 -2.65
N ASN A 94 8.73 -14.60 -3.61
CA ASN A 94 8.28 -14.28 -4.96
C ASN A 94 7.82 -15.58 -5.65
N PRO A 95 6.54 -15.69 -6.10
CA PRO A 95 6.04 -16.92 -6.72
C PRO A 95 6.73 -17.26 -8.04
N TRP A 96 7.34 -16.29 -8.72
CA TRP A 96 8.08 -16.51 -9.97
C TRP A 96 9.52 -17.01 -9.73
N ASN A 97 10.11 -16.68 -8.58
CA ASN A 97 11.44 -17.11 -8.19
C ASN A 97 11.50 -17.37 -6.67
N LEU A 98 11.33 -18.61 -6.26
CA LEU A 98 11.27 -19.01 -4.85
C LEU A 98 12.60 -18.81 -4.08
N ASN A 99 13.70 -18.47 -4.75
CA ASN A 99 14.96 -18.10 -4.11
C ASN A 99 14.96 -16.64 -3.61
N GLU A 100 14.00 -15.85 -4.07
CA GLU A 100 13.86 -14.44 -3.72
C GLU A 100 12.68 -14.23 -2.77
N GLY A 101 12.73 -13.14 -2.00
CA GLY A 101 11.57 -12.62 -1.28
C GLY A 101 10.63 -11.86 -2.19
N SER A 102 9.38 -11.74 -1.76
CA SER A 102 8.33 -10.99 -2.48
C SER A 102 8.49 -9.48 -2.40
N SER A 103 9.49 -8.97 -1.65
CA SER A 103 9.44 -7.61 -1.12
C SER A 103 8.21 -7.42 -0.21
N GLY A 104 7.98 -6.20 0.29
CA GLY A 104 6.90 -5.94 1.24
C GLY A 104 6.68 -4.45 1.52
N SER A 105 5.87 -4.17 2.50
CA SER A 105 5.35 -5.07 3.57
C SER A 105 4.06 -5.81 3.21
N SER A 106 3.35 -5.48 2.09
CA SER A 106 2.19 -6.26 1.61
C SER A 106 2.63 -7.55 0.90
N ALA A 107 3.56 -8.26 1.52
CA ALA A 107 4.30 -9.38 0.97
C ALA A 107 3.39 -10.52 0.49
N GLY A 108 2.56 -11.05 1.38
CA GLY A 108 1.61 -12.11 1.07
C GLY A 108 0.48 -11.65 0.15
N SER A 109 0.08 -10.37 0.22
CA SER A 109 -0.95 -9.82 -0.67
C SER A 109 -0.50 -9.86 -2.14
N ALA A 110 0.72 -9.40 -2.44
CA ALA A 110 1.25 -9.45 -3.80
C ALA A 110 1.55 -10.89 -4.24
N SER A 111 2.21 -11.68 -3.38
CA SER A 111 2.56 -13.06 -3.69
C SER A 111 1.34 -13.94 -3.97
N ALA A 112 0.29 -13.87 -3.13
CA ALA A 112 -0.93 -14.65 -3.32
C ALA A 112 -1.70 -14.23 -4.59
N THR A 113 -1.78 -12.93 -4.87
CA THR A 113 -2.42 -12.40 -6.08
C THR A 113 -1.68 -12.84 -7.33
N ALA A 114 -0.34 -12.73 -7.36
CA ALA A 114 0.49 -13.18 -8.47
C ALA A 114 0.37 -14.69 -8.71
N ALA A 115 0.30 -15.48 -7.64
CA ALA A 115 0.12 -16.93 -7.72
C ALA A 115 -1.31 -17.37 -8.09
N GLY A 116 -2.26 -16.45 -8.23
CA GLY A 116 -3.65 -16.76 -8.56
C GLY A 116 -4.44 -17.41 -7.42
N LEU A 117 -3.99 -17.26 -6.17
CA LEU A 117 -4.64 -17.86 -4.99
C LEU A 117 -5.89 -17.09 -4.54
N CYS A 118 -6.06 -15.87 -5.00
CA CYS A 118 -7.24 -15.03 -4.76
C CYS A 118 -7.52 -14.15 -5.98
N GLY A 119 -8.72 -13.59 -6.06
CA GLY A 119 -9.12 -12.64 -7.11
C GLY A 119 -8.29 -11.36 -7.03
N PHE A 120 -8.19 -10.81 -5.84
CA PHE A 120 -7.41 -9.63 -5.48
C PHE A 120 -6.97 -9.72 -4.01
N ALA A 121 -6.10 -8.81 -3.60
CA ALA A 121 -5.77 -8.64 -2.19
C ALA A 121 -5.75 -7.15 -1.80
N ILE A 122 -5.92 -6.90 -0.49
CA ILE A 122 -5.75 -5.56 0.08
C ILE A 122 -4.38 -5.46 0.74
N GLY A 123 -3.69 -4.37 0.44
CA GLY A 123 -2.42 -3.99 1.02
C GLY A 123 -2.44 -2.63 1.70
N THR A 124 -1.32 -2.26 2.29
CA THR A 124 -1.09 -0.90 2.82
C THR A 124 0.26 -0.39 2.35
N GLU A 125 0.37 0.92 2.22
CA GLU A 125 1.65 1.56 1.94
C GLU A 125 1.88 2.78 2.83
N THR A 126 3.00 2.76 3.53
CA THR A 126 3.60 3.92 4.15
C THR A 126 4.65 4.53 3.20
N LEU A 127 5.59 3.69 2.74
CA LEU A 127 6.65 4.05 1.81
C LEU A 127 7.03 2.81 0.98
N GLY A 128 6.38 2.59 -0.17
CA GLY A 128 6.67 1.48 -1.08
C GLY A 128 5.94 0.16 -0.79
N SER A 129 5.13 0.05 0.26
CA SER A 129 4.62 -1.26 0.72
C SER A 129 3.46 -1.86 -0.07
N ILE A 130 2.91 -1.17 -1.07
CA ILE A 130 2.06 -1.71 -2.14
C ILE A 130 2.86 -1.85 -3.42
N THR A 131 3.55 -0.77 -3.80
CA THR A 131 4.23 -0.64 -5.08
C THR A 131 5.43 -1.58 -5.20
N SER A 132 6.28 -1.70 -4.15
CA SER A 132 7.44 -2.58 -4.16
C SER A 132 7.13 -4.08 -4.29
N PRO A 133 6.22 -4.67 -3.48
CA PRO A 133 5.87 -6.07 -3.66
C PRO A 133 5.07 -6.29 -4.96
N SER A 134 4.36 -5.29 -5.48
CA SER A 134 3.68 -5.39 -6.78
C SER A 134 4.68 -5.44 -7.93
N GLU A 135 5.69 -4.56 -7.93
CA GLU A 135 6.80 -4.60 -8.88
C GLU A 135 7.51 -5.95 -8.83
N ARG A 136 7.90 -6.42 -7.63
CA ARG A 136 8.64 -7.66 -7.43
C ARG A 136 7.87 -8.90 -7.88
N CYS A 137 6.56 -8.95 -7.65
CA CYS A 137 5.71 -10.10 -7.95
C CYS A 137 4.98 -9.99 -9.30
N GLY A 138 5.12 -8.89 -10.05
CA GLY A 138 4.46 -8.69 -11.33
C GLY A 138 2.94 -8.55 -11.18
N THR A 139 2.49 -7.83 -10.17
CA THR A 139 1.07 -7.49 -9.96
C THR A 139 0.84 -5.99 -10.19
N THR A 140 -0.41 -5.59 -10.34
CA THR A 140 -0.82 -4.19 -10.38
C THR A 140 -1.23 -3.75 -8.97
N GLY A 141 -0.45 -2.88 -8.35
CA GLY A 141 -0.77 -2.28 -7.06
C GLY A 141 -1.22 -0.84 -7.22
N LEU A 142 -2.37 -0.48 -6.67
CA LEU A 142 -2.81 0.91 -6.62
C LEU A 142 -2.64 1.45 -5.20
N ARG A 143 -1.77 2.44 -5.04
CA ARG A 143 -1.70 3.27 -3.86
C ARG A 143 -2.57 4.52 -4.07
N PRO A 144 -3.77 4.59 -3.45
CA PRO A 144 -4.64 5.76 -3.61
C PRO A 144 -4.05 7.03 -2.97
N THR A 145 -4.59 8.18 -3.34
CA THR A 145 -4.33 9.45 -2.63
C THR A 145 -4.57 9.27 -1.13
N PHE A 146 -3.69 9.86 -0.30
CA PHE A 146 -3.82 9.84 1.15
C PHE A 146 -5.22 10.30 1.60
N GLY A 147 -5.83 9.53 2.49
CA GLY A 147 -7.16 9.79 3.00
C GLY A 147 -8.32 9.27 2.12
N ARG A 148 -8.07 8.73 0.93
CA ARG A 148 -9.13 8.18 0.07
C ARG A 148 -9.82 6.96 0.68
N VAL A 149 -9.08 6.12 1.38
CA VAL A 149 -9.58 4.88 2.00
C VAL A 149 -9.36 4.96 3.50
N SER A 150 -10.39 4.62 4.27
CA SER A 150 -10.31 4.57 5.73
C SER A 150 -9.26 3.58 6.23
N ARG A 151 -8.58 3.95 7.30
CA ARG A 151 -7.60 3.14 8.02
C ARG A 151 -8.12 2.68 9.37
N SER A 152 -9.39 2.92 9.68
CA SER A 152 -10.01 2.46 10.95
C SER A 152 -9.88 0.95 11.10
N GLY A 153 -9.32 0.51 12.23
CA GLY A 153 -9.03 -0.89 12.51
C GLY A 153 -7.81 -1.44 11.79
N CYS A 154 -7.00 -0.59 11.15
CA CYS A 154 -5.70 -0.97 10.61
C CYS A 154 -4.60 -0.62 11.62
N MET A 155 -3.57 -1.47 11.75
CA MET A 155 -2.36 -1.14 12.49
C MET A 155 -1.74 0.15 11.95
N ALA A 156 -1.59 1.16 12.78
CA ALA A 156 -0.89 2.38 12.42
C ALA A 156 0.63 2.17 12.49
N LEU A 157 1.33 2.48 11.39
CA LEU A 157 2.78 2.61 11.38
C LEU A 157 3.18 4.09 11.39
N CYS A 158 2.60 4.86 10.48
CA CYS A 158 2.88 6.29 10.32
C CYS A 158 1.57 6.99 9.96
N TRP A 159 0.95 7.66 10.93
CA TRP A 159 -0.38 8.27 10.77
C TRP A 159 -0.46 9.25 9.60
N SER A 160 0.64 9.95 9.33
CA SER A 160 0.68 10.96 8.28
C SER A 160 0.98 10.40 6.89
N LEU A 161 1.24 9.08 6.75
CA LEU A 161 1.64 8.46 5.48
C LEU A 161 0.84 7.21 5.12
N ASP A 162 0.31 6.46 6.08
CA ASP A 162 -0.34 5.16 5.81
C ASP A 162 -1.52 5.30 4.85
N LYS A 163 -1.53 4.47 3.83
CA LYS A 163 -2.57 4.39 2.80
C LYS A 163 -2.98 2.95 2.58
N VAL A 164 -4.24 2.70 2.29
CA VAL A 164 -4.81 1.39 1.98
C VAL A 164 -5.11 1.31 0.50
N GLY A 165 -4.79 0.21 -0.15
CA GLY A 165 -5.09 0.03 -1.55
C GLY A 165 -5.10 -1.41 -2.04
N PRO A 166 -5.70 -1.66 -3.21
CA PRO A 166 -5.79 -2.98 -3.81
C PRO A 166 -4.50 -3.40 -4.52
N ILE A 167 -4.29 -4.71 -4.55
CA ILE A 167 -3.27 -5.40 -5.35
C ILE A 167 -4.00 -6.43 -6.21
N CYS A 168 -3.89 -6.30 -7.53
CA CYS A 168 -4.64 -7.04 -8.53
C CYS A 168 -3.72 -7.57 -9.62
N ARG A 169 -4.27 -8.31 -10.59
CA ARG A 169 -3.55 -8.74 -11.80
C ARG A 169 -3.72 -7.80 -12.98
N CYS A 170 -4.74 -6.94 -12.96
CA CYS A 170 -4.96 -5.93 -14.00
C CYS A 170 -5.36 -4.58 -13.39
N VAL A 171 -5.25 -3.52 -14.19
CA VAL A 171 -5.51 -2.14 -13.76
C VAL A 171 -6.99 -1.90 -13.48
N GLU A 172 -7.88 -2.43 -14.32
CA GLU A 172 -9.33 -2.28 -14.20
C GLU A 172 -9.85 -2.75 -12.85
N ASP A 173 -9.35 -3.90 -12.37
CA ASP A 173 -9.72 -4.44 -11.07
C ASP A 173 -9.35 -3.49 -9.94
N THR A 174 -8.21 -2.78 -10.04
CA THR A 174 -7.82 -1.82 -9.00
C THR A 174 -8.80 -0.65 -8.90
N GLY A 175 -9.25 -0.14 -10.04
CA GLY A 175 -10.25 0.91 -10.12
C GLY A 175 -11.61 0.46 -9.57
N LEU A 176 -12.04 -0.75 -9.95
CA LEU A 176 -13.27 -1.36 -9.45
C LEU A 176 -13.26 -1.51 -7.93
N ILE A 177 -12.18 -2.06 -7.38
CA ILE A 177 -12.06 -2.27 -5.93
C ILE A 177 -11.98 -0.92 -5.21
N LEU A 178 -11.22 0.06 -5.74
CA LEU A 178 -11.16 1.39 -5.15
C LEU A 178 -12.54 2.05 -5.11
N SER A 179 -13.40 1.85 -6.11
CA SER A 179 -14.77 2.40 -6.11
C SER A 179 -15.61 1.93 -4.92
N ILE A 180 -15.33 0.74 -4.39
CA ILE A 180 -16.04 0.13 -3.28
C ILE A 180 -15.45 0.55 -1.92
N ILE A 181 -14.11 0.60 -1.83
CA ILE A 181 -13.43 0.86 -0.56
C ILE A 181 -13.20 2.36 -0.29
N ASN A 182 -13.34 3.22 -1.29
CA ASN A 182 -13.18 4.67 -1.18
C ASN A 182 -14.28 5.29 -0.31
N GLY A 183 -13.97 6.40 0.34
CA GLY A 183 -14.94 7.28 0.99
C GLY A 183 -14.67 7.55 2.45
N TYR A 184 -15.38 8.56 2.95
CA TYR A 184 -15.28 9.07 4.31
C TYR A 184 -15.66 8.03 5.36
N ASP A 185 -14.95 8.07 6.49
CA ASP A 185 -15.23 7.33 7.72
C ASP A 185 -15.05 8.26 8.91
N GLU A 186 -16.06 8.39 9.77
CA GLU A 186 -16.02 9.26 10.96
C GLU A 186 -14.96 8.82 11.99
N ASN A 187 -14.53 7.57 11.94
CA ASN A 187 -13.51 7.01 12.84
C ASN A 187 -12.07 7.18 12.31
N ASP A 188 -11.89 7.61 11.04
CA ASP A 188 -10.60 8.03 10.50
C ASP A 188 -10.64 9.51 10.13
N HIS A 189 -10.19 10.36 11.03
CA HIS A 189 -10.20 11.83 10.83
C HIS A 189 -9.34 12.32 9.66
N PHE A 190 -8.51 11.47 9.08
CA PHE A 190 -7.77 11.78 7.85
C PHE A 190 -8.53 11.37 6.59
N SER A 191 -9.63 10.63 6.73
CA SER A 191 -10.42 10.23 5.57
C SER A 191 -11.14 11.43 4.94
N ILE A 192 -11.20 11.45 3.62
CA ILE A 192 -11.78 12.54 2.84
C ILE A 192 -13.09 12.12 2.19
N ASN A 193 -14.04 13.06 2.13
CA ASN A 193 -15.27 12.86 1.38
C ASN A 193 -15.07 13.37 -0.06
N ALA A 194 -14.46 12.52 -0.90
CA ALA A 194 -14.23 12.83 -2.30
C ALA A 194 -14.78 11.71 -3.18
N PRO A 195 -15.65 12.01 -4.15
CA PRO A 195 -16.20 11.00 -5.04
C PRO A 195 -15.08 10.36 -5.86
N PHE A 196 -15.28 9.10 -6.19
CA PHE A 196 -14.46 8.36 -7.13
C PHE A 196 -15.39 7.67 -8.14
N ASN A 197 -15.32 8.10 -9.38
CA ASN A 197 -16.11 7.54 -10.47
C ASN A 197 -15.14 6.77 -11.38
N PHE A 198 -15.19 5.44 -11.29
CA PHE A 198 -14.42 4.58 -12.18
C PHE A 198 -15.16 4.46 -13.50
N ASP A 199 -14.47 4.80 -14.59
CA ASP A 199 -14.98 4.68 -15.95
C ASP A 199 -13.86 4.11 -16.83
N SER A 200 -13.98 2.82 -17.17
CA SER A 200 -13.01 2.10 -18.01
C SER A 200 -13.09 2.48 -19.50
N GLU A 201 -14.16 3.18 -19.91
CA GLU A 201 -14.37 3.59 -21.31
C GLU A 201 -13.95 5.05 -21.56
N LYS A 202 -13.46 5.73 -20.52
CA LYS A 202 -13.02 7.14 -20.64
C LYS A 202 -11.86 7.25 -21.65
N THR A 203 -12.00 8.15 -22.60
CA THR A 203 -10.92 8.45 -23.57
C THR A 203 -9.74 9.12 -22.88
N THR A 204 -8.55 8.83 -23.37
CA THR A 204 -7.27 9.30 -22.82
C THR A 204 -6.53 10.23 -23.78
N ASP A 205 -7.16 10.62 -24.87
CA ASP A 205 -6.53 11.34 -26.00
C ASP A 205 -5.91 12.69 -25.60
N ASP A 206 -6.42 13.34 -24.54
CA ASP A 206 -5.96 14.65 -24.09
C ASP A 206 -4.98 14.56 -22.88
N LEU A 207 -4.60 13.36 -22.45
CA LEU A 207 -3.70 13.20 -21.29
C LEU A 207 -2.28 13.66 -21.60
N LYS A 208 -1.75 14.50 -20.74
CA LYS A 208 -0.35 14.95 -20.76
C LYS A 208 0.47 14.06 -19.86
N ILE A 209 1.42 13.33 -20.43
CA ILE A 209 2.25 12.38 -19.71
C ILE A 209 3.66 12.96 -19.55
N GLY A 210 4.07 13.16 -18.30
CA GLY A 210 5.41 13.61 -17.93
C GLY A 210 6.35 12.45 -17.61
N TYR A 211 7.64 12.67 -17.74
CA TYR A 211 8.70 11.81 -17.24
C TYR A 211 9.89 12.64 -16.80
N ILE A 212 10.67 12.14 -15.83
CA ILE A 212 11.91 12.79 -15.39
C ILE A 212 13.09 12.10 -16.09
N PRO A 213 13.78 12.76 -17.04
CA PRO A 213 14.83 12.12 -17.85
C PRO A 213 15.91 11.41 -17.03
N ASP A 214 16.37 12.02 -15.95
CA ASP A 214 17.45 11.50 -15.11
C ASP A 214 17.10 10.16 -14.44
N THR A 215 15.79 9.86 -14.26
CA THR A 215 15.35 8.59 -13.67
C THR A 215 15.40 7.42 -14.65
N PHE A 216 15.61 7.66 -15.94
CA PHE A 216 15.77 6.64 -17.00
C PHE A 216 17.24 6.45 -17.41
N GLY A 217 18.18 6.75 -16.52
CA GLY A 217 19.62 6.66 -16.75
C GLY A 217 20.21 5.26 -16.56
N ALA A 218 21.42 5.22 -15.97
CA ALA A 218 22.21 3.99 -15.83
C ALA A 218 21.63 2.95 -14.85
N ASP A 219 20.83 3.41 -13.90
CA ASP A 219 20.27 2.56 -12.81
C ASP A 219 18.93 1.92 -13.19
N THR A 220 18.47 2.10 -14.45
CA THR A 220 17.22 1.54 -14.96
C THR A 220 17.44 0.32 -15.85
N THR A 221 16.45 -0.57 -15.88
CA THR A 221 16.46 -1.73 -16.77
C THR A 221 16.16 -1.32 -18.23
N GLU A 222 16.47 -2.19 -19.18
CA GLU A 222 16.06 -1.98 -20.58
C GLU A 222 14.53 -1.98 -20.73
N LEU A 223 13.83 -2.73 -19.88
CA LEU A 223 12.35 -2.73 -19.85
C LEU A 223 11.81 -1.34 -19.45
N ASP A 224 12.40 -0.69 -18.44
CA ASP A 224 11.98 0.66 -18.03
C ASP A 224 12.14 1.67 -19.17
N LYS A 225 13.24 1.58 -19.91
CA LYS A 225 13.48 2.44 -21.10
C LYS A 225 12.49 2.16 -22.23
N ASP A 226 12.13 0.89 -22.43
CA ASP A 226 11.12 0.49 -23.41
C ASP A 226 9.73 1.05 -23.11
N ILE A 227 9.38 1.29 -21.83
CA ILE A 227 8.10 1.89 -21.46
C ILE A 227 7.89 3.27 -22.10
N LEU A 228 8.92 4.12 -22.13
CA LEU A 228 8.80 5.43 -22.78
C LEU A 228 8.48 5.28 -24.28
N ARG A 229 9.14 4.33 -24.96
CA ARG A 229 8.86 4.02 -26.35
C ARG A 229 7.43 3.48 -26.54
N ILE A 230 7.00 2.55 -25.70
CA ILE A 230 5.65 1.97 -25.76
C ILE A 230 4.58 3.04 -25.58
N VAL A 231 4.74 3.95 -24.62
CA VAL A 231 3.78 5.04 -24.40
C VAL A 231 3.75 5.99 -25.60
N SER A 232 4.90 6.30 -26.20
CA SER A 232 4.96 7.08 -27.43
C SER A 232 4.32 6.37 -28.63
N ASP A 233 4.53 5.06 -28.77
CA ASP A 233 3.93 4.23 -29.83
C ASP A 233 2.40 4.13 -29.70
N LEU A 234 1.88 4.28 -28.48
CA LEU A 234 0.42 4.39 -28.22
C LEU A 234 -0.15 5.75 -28.61
N GLY A 235 0.67 6.71 -29.03
CA GLY A 235 0.24 8.01 -29.53
C GLY A 235 0.25 9.14 -28.49
N PHE A 236 0.79 8.90 -27.28
CA PHE A 236 0.92 9.96 -26.27
C PHE A 236 2.20 10.78 -26.47
N ASP A 237 2.05 12.09 -26.31
CA ASP A 237 3.19 13.01 -26.27
C ASP A 237 3.83 13.00 -24.87
N LEU A 238 5.09 12.55 -24.80
CA LEU A 238 5.87 12.54 -23.58
C LEU A 238 6.54 13.89 -23.33
N GLN A 239 6.32 14.45 -22.16
CA GLN A 239 6.93 15.72 -21.72
C GLN A 239 8.03 15.48 -20.71
N ALA A 240 9.25 15.93 -21.01
CA ALA A 240 10.32 15.95 -20.04
C ALA A 240 10.03 17.01 -18.98
N VAL A 241 10.02 16.61 -17.72
CA VAL A 241 9.79 17.48 -16.57
C VAL A 241 10.93 17.36 -15.56
N GLU A 242 11.07 18.36 -14.70
CA GLU A 242 12.07 18.38 -13.65
C GLU A 242 11.36 18.53 -12.29
N LEU A 243 11.89 17.87 -11.28
CA LEU A 243 11.47 18.03 -9.90
C LEU A 243 12.52 18.88 -9.16
N ASP A 244 12.06 19.81 -8.33
CA ASP A 244 12.95 20.66 -7.52
C ASP A 244 14.01 19.84 -6.78
N ASN A 245 15.23 20.31 -6.74
CA ASN A 245 16.33 19.66 -6.04
C ASN A 245 16.20 19.89 -4.51
N LEU A 246 15.43 19.03 -3.84
CA LEU A 246 15.20 19.04 -2.40
C LEU A 246 15.82 17.81 -1.73
N PRO A 247 16.15 17.86 -0.44
CA PRO A 247 16.72 16.71 0.28
C PRO A 247 15.62 15.69 0.67
N TYR A 248 14.96 15.08 -0.32
CA TYR A 248 13.81 14.19 -0.17
C TYR A 248 14.02 13.07 0.85
N SER A 249 15.17 12.41 0.82
CA SER A 249 15.49 11.31 1.73
C SER A 249 15.48 11.69 3.21
N SER A 250 15.65 12.97 3.53
CA SER A 250 15.57 13.45 4.91
C SER A 250 14.18 13.27 5.50
N LEU A 251 13.14 13.26 4.68
CA LEU A 251 11.73 13.06 5.12
C LEU A 251 11.49 11.69 5.75
N ILE A 252 12.30 10.68 5.43
CA ILE A 252 12.20 9.33 6.01
C ILE A 252 12.33 9.38 7.56
N ASN A 253 12.98 10.40 8.12
CA ASN A 253 13.05 10.57 9.56
C ASN A 253 11.68 10.88 10.20
N ILE A 254 10.72 11.47 9.46
CA ILE A 254 9.33 11.62 9.94
C ILE A 254 8.71 10.23 10.12
N LEU A 255 8.85 9.34 9.11
CA LEU A 255 8.36 7.97 9.20
C LEU A 255 8.96 7.25 10.40
N HIS A 256 10.27 7.33 10.60
CA HIS A 256 10.93 6.68 11.74
C HIS A 256 10.44 7.23 13.09
N ALA A 257 10.21 8.54 13.20
CA ALA A 257 9.70 9.15 14.42
C ALA A 257 8.27 8.70 14.73
N GLU A 258 7.38 8.71 13.74
CA GLU A 258 6.00 8.26 13.91
C GLU A 258 5.92 6.75 14.17
N ALA A 259 6.72 5.93 13.50
CA ALA A 259 6.81 4.50 13.75
C ALA A 259 7.32 4.20 15.18
N ALA A 260 8.33 4.92 15.64
CA ALA A 260 8.81 4.78 17.02
C ALA A 260 7.76 5.19 18.06
N ALA A 261 6.92 6.18 17.76
CA ALA A 261 5.79 6.57 18.60
C ALA A 261 4.68 5.52 18.60
N SER A 262 4.35 4.94 17.43
CA SER A 262 3.35 3.88 17.29
C SER A 262 3.70 2.63 18.11
N PHE A 263 4.99 2.30 18.22
CA PHE A 263 5.50 1.11 18.91
C PHE A 263 6.35 1.44 20.16
N GLU A 264 6.03 2.57 20.82
CA GLU A 264 6.77 2.99 22.02
C GLU A 264 6.71 1.95 23.12
N ASP A 265 5.52 1.41 23.44
CA ASP A 265 5.33 0.38 24.47
C ASP A 265 6.10 -0.91 24.15
N LEU A 266 6.17 -1.30 22.87
CA LEU A 266 6.95 -2.45 22.41
C LEU A 266 8.44 -2.26 22.75
N THR A 267 8.98 -1.06 22.43
CA THR A 267 10.38 -0.71 22.70
C THR A 267 10.66 -0.58 24.20
N LEU A 268 9.81 0.12 24.97
CA LEU A 268 10.01 0.34 26.40
C LEU A 268 9.87 -0.94 27.24
N SER A 269 9.09 -1.91 26.76
CA SER A 269 8.95 -3.25 27.40
C SER A 269 9.98 -4.26 26.96
N ASN A 270 10.91 -3.90 26.07
CA ASN A 270 11.89 -4.79 25.42
C ASN A 270 11.27 -5.97 24.68
N LYS A 271 10.00 -5.93 24.33
CA LYS A 271 9.35 -6.97 23.51
C LYS A 271 9.82 -6.95 22.05
N ASP A 272 10.39 -5.85 21.59
CA ASP A 272 11.03 -5.72 20.30
C ASP A 272 12.24 -6.65 20.12
N ASP A 273 12.85 -7.12 21.21
CA ASP A 273 13.93 -8.13 21.19
C ASP A 273 13.43 -9.52 20.71
N THR A 274 12.12 -9.76 20.71
CA THR A 274 11.53 -11.03 20.24
C THR A 274 11.21 -11.05 18.75
N LEU A 275 11.35 -9.93 18.04
CA LEU A 275 11.13 -9.88 16.59
C LEU A 275 12.18 -10.74 15.87
N ALA A 276 11.76 -11.49 14.86
CA ALA A 276 12.64 -12.38 14.08
C ALA A 276 13.81 -11.65 13.40
N TRP A 277 13.62 -10.39 13.05
CA TRP A 277 14.65 -9.62 12.35
C TRP A 277 15.24 -8.54 13.25
N GLN A 278 16.58 -8.64 13.50
CA GLN A 278 17.34 -7.80 14.44
C GLN A 278 18.51 -7.05 13.78
N ALA A 279 18.58 -7.00 12.44
CA ALA A 279 19.64 -6.28 11.72
C ALA A 279 19.64 -4.78 12.01
N ASN A 280 20.72 -4.09 11.67
CA ASN A 280 20.89 -2.65 11.97
C ASN A 280 19.77 -1.76 11.40
N GLU A 281 19.19 -2.16 10.27
CA GLU A 281 18.07 -1.49 9.59
C GLU A 281 16.70 -1.93 10.10
N ALA A 282 16.62 -3.02 10.88
CA ALA A 282 15.35 -3.54 11.40
C ALA A 282 14.71 -2.61 12.42
N TRP A 283 13.39 -2.79 12.64
CA TRP A 283 12.58 -1.94 13.51
C TRP A 283 13.16 -1.76 14.93
N PRO A 284 13.65 -2.77 15.64
CA PRO A 284 14.18 -2.56 16.99
C PRO A 284 15.24 -1.46 17.06
N ASN A 285 16.15 -1.45 16.10
CA ASN A 285 17.19 -0.43 16.03
C ASN A 285 16.68 0.91 15.49
N SER A 286 15.76 0.89 14.52
CA SER A 286 15.16 2.11 13.96
C SER A 286 14.32 2.84 14.99
N PHE A 287 13.49 2.15 15.79
CA PHE A 287 12.72 2.76 16.88
C PHE A 287 13.62 3.40 17.94
N ARG A 288 14.70 2.72 18.34
CA ARG A 288 15.67 3.28 19.31
C ARG A 288 16.38 4.51 18.76
N LYS A 289 16.82 4.50 17.49
CA LYS A 289 17.51 5.63 16.85
C LYS A 289 16.58 6.84 16.70
N ALA A 290 15.32 6.63 16.31
CA ALA A 290 14.34 7.70 16.10
C ALA A 290 14.07 8.52 17.37
N ARG A 291 14.26 7.95 18.58
CA ARG A 291 14.11 8.66 19.84
C ARG A 291 15.12 9.79 20.06
N PHE A 292 16.19 9.85 19.27
CA PHE A 292 17.19 10.93 19.32
C PHE A 292 16.88 12.09 18.36
N LEU A 293 15.83 11.99 17.54
CA LEU A 293 15.38 13.11 16.73
C LEU A 293 14.82 14.22 17.64
N SER A 294 15.38 15.43 17.50
CA SER A 294 14.86 16.55 18.29
C SER A 294 13.52 17.05 17.77
N ALA A 295 12.71 17.67 18.64
CA ALA A 295 11.47 18.31 18.21
C ALA A 295 11.72 19.42 17.17
N VAL A 296 12.85 20.12 17.27
CA VAL A 296 13.23 21.15 16.28
C VAL A 296 13.48 20.52 14.92
N ASP A 297 14.23 19.41 14.85
CA ASP A 297 14.49 18.72 13.60
C ASP A 297 13.19 18.18 13.00
N HIS A 298 12.29 17.63 13.81
CA HIS A 298 10.99 17.15 13.35
C HIS A 298 10.15 18.27 12.71
N VAL A 299 10.10 19.46 13.34
CA VAL A 299 9.41 20.64 12.76
C VAL A 299 10.07 21.10 11.46
N GLN A 300 11.40 21.04 11.35
CA GLN A 300 12.10 21.39 10.09
C GLN A 300 11.80 20.36 8.99
N LEU A 301 11.68 19.08 9.32
CA LEU A 301 11.28 18.04 8.38
C LEU A 301 9.84 18.24 7.89
N ASP A 302 8.91 18.62 8.75
CA ASP A 302 7.54 18.94 8.35
C ASP A 302 7.48 20.17 7.43
N ARG A 303 8.32 21.19 7.68
CA ARG A 303 8.48 22.32 6.76
C ARG A 303 9.06 21.91 5.40
N LEU A 304 10.03 20.97 5.39
CA LEU A 304 10.54 20.38 4.15
C LEU A 304 9.43 19.62 3.41
N ARG A 305 8.62 18.83 4.14
CA ARG A 305 7.45 18.15 3.57
C ARG A 305 6.52 19.12 2.86
N TYR A 306 6.24 20.26 3.46
CA TYR A 306 5.42 21.30 2.81
C TYR A 306 6.05 21.80 1.50
N LEU A 307 7.39 21.98 1.45
CA LEU A 307 8.07 22.37 0.20
C LEU A 307 7.92 21.28 -0.87
N VAL A 308 8.05 20.00 -0.48
CA VAL A 308 7.83 18.86 -1.40
C VAL A 308 6.40 18.84 -1.92
N MET A 309 5.40 19.07 -1.06
CA MET A 309 3.99 19.17 -1.49
C MET A 309 3.80 20.27 -2.54
N LYS A 310 4.45 21.42 -2.37
CA LYS A 310 4.40 22.51 -3.35
C LYS A 310 5.10 22.15 -4.66
N ALA A 311 6.27 21.52 -4.60
CA ALA A 311 6.99 21.08 -5.78
C ALA A 311 6.17 20.07 -6.60
N MET A 312 5.48 19.15 -5.91
CA MET A 312 4.57 18.21 -6.56
C MET A 312 3.32 18.90 -7.16
N ASP A 313 2.73 19.85 -6.44
CA ASP A 313 1.60 20.65 -6.97
C ASP A 313 2.02 21.44 -8.19
N ASP A 314 3.21 22.04 -8.20
CA ASP A 314 3.74 22.79 -9.33
C ASP A 314 4.01 21.86 -10.53
N LEU A 315 4.57 20.67 -10.31
CA LEU A 315 4.83 19.66 -11.33
C LEU A 315 3.54 19.25 -12.07
N PHE A 316 2.47 18.99 -11.32
CA PHE A 316 1.19 18.53 -11.87
C PHE A 316 0.29 19.63 -12.43
N LYS A 317 0.75 20.88 -12.55
CA LYS A 317 0.06 21.94 -13.30
C LYS A 317 0.13 21.73 -14.82
N ASP A 318 1.21 21.13 -15.27
CA ASP A 318 1.52 21.01 -16.70
C ASP A 318 1.31 19.59 -17.24
N ILE A 319 1.21 18.58 -16.36
CA ILE A 319 1.02 17.17 -16.69
C ILE A 319 -0.12 16.57 -15.89
N ASP A 320 -0.75 15.52 -16.42
CA ASP A 320 -1.81 14.75 -15.75
C ASP A 320 -1.27 13.49 -15.08
N ILE A 321 -0.24 12.88 -15.67
CA ILE A 321 0.39 11.63 -15.22
C ILE A 321 1.91 11.79 -15.29
N LEU A 322 2.60 11.30 -14.27
CA LEU A 322 4.05 11.14 -14.29
C LEU A 322 4.39 9.65 -14.33
N ILE A 323 5.16 9.22 -15.32
CA ILE A 323 5.66 7.86 -15.41
C ILE A 323 7.14 7.79 -15.03
N GLY A 324 7.53 6.71 -14.35
CA GLY A 324 8.91 6.50 -13.94
C GLY A 324 9.16 5.08 -13.45
N PRO A 325 10.41 4.63 -13.46
CA PRO A 325 10.80 3.34 -12.91
C PRO A 325 10.60 3.31 -11.39
N PHE A 326 10.34 2.11 -10.85
CA PHE A 326 10.18 1.95 -9.41
C PHE A 326 11.51 2.22 -8.68
N ASP A 327 11.41 2.99 -7.58
CA ASP A 327 12.52 3.30 -6.64
C ASP A 327 13.78 3.91 -7.30
N VAL A 328 13.60 4.59 -8.42
CA VAL A 328 14.68 5.38 -9.04
C VAL A 328 14.41 6.87 -8.84
N GLY A 329 15.42 7.58 -8.33
CA GLY A 329 15.28 8.99 -7.99
C GLY A 329 14.37 9.25 -6.78
N PRO A 330 13.85 10.49 -6.63
CA PRO A 330 13.14 10.92 -5.42
C PRO A 330 11.65 10.58 -5.39
N MET A 331 11.06 10.04 -6.48
CA MET A 331 9.60 9.97 -6.65
C MET A 331 8.88 9.10 -5.64
N LEU A 332 9.50 7.99 -5.21
CA LEU A 332 8.91 7.15 -4.16
C LEU A 332 8.68 7.95 -2.87
N VAL A 333 9.69 8.72 -2.45
CA VAL A 333 9.59 9.58 -1.26
C VAL A 333 8.65 10.75 -1.52
N ALA A 334 8.86 11.49 -2.61
CA ALA A 334 8.09 12.68 -2.94
C ALA A 334 6.59 12.39 -2.99
N SER A 335 6.16 11.36 -3.73
CA SER A 335 4.75 11.02 -3.89
C SER A 335 4.11 10.48 -2.61
N ASN A 336 4.86 9.70 -1.78
CA ASN A 336 4.35 9.23 -0.50
C ASN A 336 4.16 10.38 0.50
N PHE A 337 5.15 11.28 0.64
CA PHE A 337 5.10 12.37 1.61
C PHE A 337 4.18 13.53 1.18
N SER A 338 3.90 13.68 -0.09
CA SER A 338 2.90 14.63 -0.60
C SER A 338 1.48 14.05 -0.67
N GLY A 339 1.33 12.72 -0.51
CA GLY A 339 0.04 12.04 -0.53
C GLY A 339 -0.51 11.74 -1.93
N HIS A 340 0.29 11.87 -3.00
CA HIS A 340 -0.12 11.54 -4.37
C HIS A 340 -0.36 10.04 -4.56
N PRO A 341 -1.30 9.65 -5.45
CA PRO A 341 -1.53 8.25 -5.81
C PRO A 341 -0.38 7.69 -6.67
N CYS A 342 -0.32 6.36 -6.75
CA CYS A 342 0.60 5.64 -7.62
C CYS A 342 0.02 4.28 -7.99
#